data_2f3bd808b0579eb41c7b59a605a94230
#
_entry.id   2f3bd808b0579eb41c7b59a605a94230
#
_cell.length_a   1.000
_cell.length_b   1.000
_cell.length_c   1.000
_cell.angle_alpha   90.00
_cell.angle_beta   90.00
_cell.angle_gamma   90.00
#
_symmetry.space_group_name_H-M   'P 1'
#
loop_
_entity.id
_entity.type
_entity.pdbx_description
1 polymer ?
#
loop_
_entity_poly.entity_id
_entity_poly.type
_entity_poly.pdbx_seq_one_letter_code
_entity_poly.pdbx_strand_id
1 'polypeptide(L)'
;MSDIIGLIYGHKHSAPSPSSPLYSERHAPFSPSVSPAEIFHARPSLFSWATNLVATHVHQEINQLSHTNVPGGENHFRASTNGRRPDRFKLVTWQSLGKLSISALCEKYKARAPVSWYITESMAASRKGGVFIVKKRRPHPIVSFYYQFWRFDVLTISQVQVGAISSFILSRNHFANGDLAMALGVWHFAAKSHIDVKRVYSRFGNIVSDNTVRKALDSMTVSSLNILRDSVRAATERGQTEWCLILDNVQEYCPVYEGGIARESILKVGTAATAIRLDDCKPGAFDLEAHLLRVARMDRKQMTVETLSADIDWDHVRNSQMLHWVRVLVDYVPDLNFLSSEVSMRFRSSPIAKHRMREGRKTIVQPLGTNAEREIETQGMARALLDFDEQMGLGSDAADKLLSWVRGDGASYATILRLQKYVAPIPDNQKSFRNRIATPEIWHARATKINSIATNHYGPATSKEPSSLSRSSNAAGFKRPANLSSCDFYPTVRSMTLIWEAQVLDCWRLVRAHPFFVKYLFDFG
;
A
#
# COMPACT_ATOMS: atom_id res chain seq x y z
N MET A 1 -9.34 52.93 -22.25
CA MET A 1 -9.96 52.06 -21.25
C MET A 1 -9.92 52.71 -19.87
N SER A 2 -8.76 53.17 -19.38
CA SER A 2 -8.64 53.87 -18.09
C SER A 2 -9.58 55.04 -17.95
N ASP A 3 -9.69 55.88 -18.99
CA ASP A 3 -10.56 57.06 -18.98
C ASP A 3 -12.04 56.70 -18.90
N ILE A 4 -12.43 55.59 -19.57
CA ILE A 4 -13.79 55.09 -19.52
C ILE A 4 -14.10 54.56 -18.09
N ILE A 5 -13.16 53.86 -17.46
CA ILE A 5 -13.31 53.37 -16.09
C ILE A 5 -13.39 54.54 -15.12
N GLY A 6 -12.53 55.58 -15.27
CA GLY A 6 -12.57 56.81 -14.50
C GLY A 6 -13.90 57.54 -14.60
N LEU A 7 -14.47 57.64 -15.81
CA LEU A 7 -15.79 58.19 -16.03
C LEU A 7 -16.92 57.39 -15.40
N ILE A 8 -16.84 56.04 -15.45
CA ILE A 8 -17.82 55.16 -14.85
C ILE A 8 -17.81 55.25 -13.31
N TYR A 9 -16.65 55.40 -12.69
CA TYR A 9 -16.51 55.63 -11.26
C TYR A 9 -16.89 57.01 -10.80
N GLY A 10 -17.11 57.95 -11.74
CA GLY A 10 -17.45 59.33 -11.42
C GLY A 10 -16.25 60.16 -10.95
N HIS A 11 -15.04 59.66 -11.12
CA HIS A 11 -13.83 60.46 -10.92
C HIS A 11 -13.73 61.50 -12.00
N LYS A 12 -14.15 62.73 -11.67
CA LYS A 12 -14.12 63.86 -12.59
C LYS A 12 -12.66 64.10 -13.04
N HIS A 13 -12.39 63.84 -14.32
CA HIS A 13 -11.19 64.25 -15.04
C HIS A 13 -9.83 63.65 -14.65
N SER A 14 -9.73 62.59 -13.90
CA SER A 14 -8.46 61.91 -13.67
C SER A 14 -8.49 60.49 -14.22
N ALA A 15 -7.57 60.19 -15.12
CA ALA A 15 -7.29 58.82 -15.51
C ALA A 15 -6.83 58.02 -14.27
N PRO A 16 -7.25 56.74 -14.08
CA PRO A 16 -6.73 55.92 -13.02
C PRO A 16 -5.19 55.85 -13.11
N SER A 17 -4.53 56.08 -12.00
CA SER A 17 -3.08 55.94 -11.91
C SER A 17 -2.63 54.53 -12.32
N PRO A 18 -1.45 54.36 -12.93
CA PRO A 18 -0.84 53.06 -13.16
C PRO A 18 -0.70 52.21 -11.91
N SER A 19 -0.72 52.81 -10.72
CA SER A 19 -0.77 52.14 -9.42
C SER A 19 -2.19 51.72 -9.02
N SER A 20 -3.21 52.01 -9.82
CA SER A 20 -4.57 51.50 -9.56
C SER A 20 -4.61 49.97 -9.62
N PRO A 21 -5.37 49.33 -8.72
CA PRO A 21 -5.51 47.85 -8.71
C PRO A 21 -6.06 47.26 -10.01
N LEU A 22 -6.64 48.07 -10.87
CA LEU A 22 -7.09 47.66 -12.21
C LEU A 22 -5.93 47.57 -13.23
N TYR A 23 -4.74 48.02 -12.86
CA TYR A 23 -3.51 48.01 -13.67
C TYR A 23 -2.50 46.96 -13.17
N SER A 24 -2.91 45.90 -12.52
CA SER A 24 -1.96 44.85 -12.15
C SER A 24 -1.24 44.34 -13.39
N GLU A 25 0.07 44.40 -13.39
CA GLU A 25 0.91 43.82 -14.43
C GLU A 25 0.58 42.32 -14.58
N ARG A 26 0.60 41.84 -15.81
CA ARG A 26 0.24 40.43 -16.16
C ARG A 26 1.00 39.35 -15.40
N HIS A 27 2.01 39.69 -14.60
CA HIS A 27 2.91 38.79 -13.89
C HIS A 27 3.00 39.04 -12.38
N ALA A 28 2.31 40.07 -11.87
CA ALA A 28 2.25 40.27 -10.42
C ALA A 28 1.29 39.25 -9.79
N PRO A 29 1.59 38.70 -8.59
CA PRO A 29 0.64 37.85 -7.88
C PRO A 29 -0.65 38.64 -7.70
N PHE A 30 -1.79 38.04 -8.09
CA PHE A 30 -3.10 38.67 -8.01
C PHE A 30 -3.40 39.02 -6.54
N SER A 31 -3.41 40.29 -6.23
CA SER A 31 -3.80 40.81 -4.92
C SER A 31 -4.94 41.80 -5.14
N PRO A 32 -6.18 41.45 -4.79
CA PRO A 32 -7.30 42.37 -4.90
C PRO A 32 -7.16 43.43 -3.84
N SER A 33 -6.86 44.63 -4.26
CA SER A 33 -6.74 45.82 -3.41
C SER A 33 -8.08 46.57 -3.25
N VAL A 34 -9.09 46.20 -4.04
CA VAL A 34 -10.41 46.84 -4.00
C VAL A 34 -11.34 46.05 -3.12
N SER A 35 -11.99 46.70 -2.14
CA SER A 35 -13.01 46.09 -1.31
C SER A 35 -14.22 45.63 -2.16
N PRO A 36 -14.77 44.44 -1.94
CA PRO A 36 -16.02 44.02 -2.60
C PRO A 36 -17.19 45.00 -2.41
N ALA A 37 -17.22 45.75 -1.32
CA ALA A 37 -18.22 46.78 -1.09
C ALA A 37 -18.18 47.91 -2.13
N GLU A 38 -17.00 48.26 -2.65
CA GLU A 38 -16.86 49.28 -3.68
C GLU A 38 -17.43 48.84 -5.03
N ILE A 39 -17.40 47.55 -5.32
CA ILE A 39 -17.99 46.98 -6.54
C ILE A 39 -19.52 47.06 -6.53
N PHE A 40 -20.16 46.92 -5.35
CA PHE A 40 -21.62 47.01 -5.20
C PHE A 40 -22.19 48.36 -5.63
N HIS A 41 -21.39 49.44 -5.52
CA HIS A 41 -21.77 50.79 -5.95
C HIS A 41 -21.36 51.11 -7.38
N ALA A 42 -20.66 50.20 -8.06
CA ALA A 42 -20.26 50.38 -9.43
C ALA A 42 -21.46 50.28 -10.39
N ARG A 43 -21.42 51.06 -11.46
CA ARG A 43 -22.41 50.99 -12.53
C ARG A 43 -22.43 49.59 -13.16
N PRO A 44 -23.59 49.06 -13.61
CA PRO A 44 -23.70 47.73 -14.22
C PRO A 44 -22.70 47.48 -15.35
N SER A 45 -22.36 48.49 -16.15
CA SER A 45 -21.36 48.39 -17.22
C SER A 45 -19.95 48.06 -16.72
N LEU A 46 -19.54 48.67 -15.60
CA LEU A 46 -18.26 48.38 -14.98
C LEU A 46 -18.22 46.97 -14.37
N PHE A 47 -19.31 46.56 -13.72
CA PHE A 47 -19.44 45.23 -13.18
C PHE A 47 -19.34 44.15 -14.29
N SER A 48 -20.06 44.35 -15.40
CA SER A 48 -19.99 43.45 -16.56
C SER A 48 -18.60 43.40 -17.17
N TRP A 49 -17.95 44.53 -17.29
CA TRP A 49 -16.58 44.58 -17.80
C TRP A 49 -15.59 43.85 -16.87
N ALA A 50 -15.64 44.10 -15.57
CA ALA A 50 -14.79 43.45 -14.59
C ALA A 50 -15.02 41.94 -14.58
N THR A 51 -16.28 41.50 -14.64
CA THR A 51 -16.65 40.09 -14.72
C THR A 51 -16.07 39.42 -15.96
N ASN A 52 -16.18 40.04 -17.13
CA ASN A 52 -15.61 39.53 -18.37
C ASN A 52 -14.08 39.47 -18.32
N LEU A 53 -13.42 40.45 -17.71
CA LEU A 53 -11.98 40.47 -17.53
C LEU A 53 -11.52 39.27 -16.69
N VAL A 54 -12.15 39.08 -15.53
CA VAL A 54 -11.86 37.96 -14.63
C VAL A 54 -12.14 36.61 -15.32
N ALA A 55 -13.29 36.48 -15.99
CA ALA A 55 -13.64 35.27 -16.73
C ALA A 55 -12.62 34.94 -17.82
N THR A 56 -12.10 35.97 -18.53
CA THR A 56 -11.06 35.78 -19.54
C THR A 56 -9.75 35.30 -18.94
N HIS A 57 -9.33 35.84 -17.81
CA HIS A 57 -8.13 35.39 -17.10
C HIS A 57 -8.28 33.95 -16.60
N VAL A 58 -9.37 33.63 -15.90
CA VAL A 58 -9.67 32.27 -15.45
C VAL A 58 -9.68 31.30 -16.63
N HIS A 59 -10.32 31.69 -17.74
CA HIS A 59 -10.32 30.88 -18.95
C HIS A 59 -8.91 30.59 -19.47
N GLN A 60 -8.03 31.61 -19.51
CA GLN A 60 -6.64 31.46 -19.95
C GLN A 60 -5.84 30.56 -19.02
N GLU A 61 -5.96 30.72 -17.70
CA GLU A 61 -5.28 29.89 -16.70
C GLU A 61 -5.68 28.42 -16.82
N ILE A 62 -6.98 28.13 -16.85
CA ILE A 62 -7.47 26.75 -16.98
C ILE A 62 -7.11 26.17 -18.36
N ASN A 63 -7.09 27.01 -19.42
CA ASN A 63 -6.65 26.57 -20.74
C ASN A 63 -5.17 26.17 -20.74
N GLN A 64 -4.29 26.93 -20.11
CA GLN A 64 -2.87 26.59 -19.98
C GLN A 64 -2.67 25.29 -19.17
N LEU A 65 -3.45 25.10 -18.10
CA LEU A 65 -3.40 23.88 -17.28
C LEU A 65 -4.02 22.67 -17.97
N SER A 66 -4.91 22.84 -18.94
CA SER A 66 -5.65 21.74 -19.58
C SER A 66 -5.09 21.29 -20.93
N HIS A 67 -4.22 22.05 -21.57
CA HIS A 67 -3.71 21.77 -22.91
C HIS A 67 -2.19 21.74 -22.97
N THR A 68 -1.66 20.69 -23.58
CA THR A 68 -0.21 20.52 -23.80
C THR A 68 0.32 21.40 -24.94
N ASN A 69 -0.56 21.78 -25.88
CA ASN A 69 -0.17 22.46 -27.13
C ASN A 69 -0.15 23.99 -27.01
N VAL A 70 -0.40 24.55 -25.85
CA VAL A 70 -0.36 25.98 -25.61
C VAL A 70 0.96 26.38 -24.92
N PRO A 71 1.46 27.60 -25.10
CA PRO A 71 2.64 28.08 -24.38
C PRO A 71 2.45 27.90 -22.88
N GLY A 72 3.40 27.25 -22.21
CA GLY A 72 3.29 26.92 -20.79
C GLY A 72 2.32 25.79 -20.46
N GLY A 73 1.84 25.03 -21.45
CA GLY A 73 0.98 23.86 -21.25
C GLY A 73 1.66 22.75 -20.46
N GLU A 74 0.87 21.81 -19.96
CA GLU A 74 1.35 20.70 -19.12
C GLU A 74 1.21 19.34 -19.77
N ASN A 75 2.15 18.46 -19.42
CA ASN A 75 2.05 17.05 -19.75
C ASN A 75 1.15 16.35 -18.71
N HIS A 76 0.00 15.87 -19.14
CA HIS A 76 -0.95 15.14 -18.31
C HIS A 76 -0.69 13.65 -18.32
N PHE A 77 -1.09 12.97 -17.26
CA PHE A 77 -1.09 11.50 -17.24
C PHE A 77 -1.99 10.93 -18.34
N ARG A 78 -1.49 9.91 -19.01
CA ARG A 78 -2.22 9.12 -20.01
C ARG A 78 -2.25 7.65 -19.60
N ALA A 79 -3.40 7.04 -19.79
CA ALA A 79 -3.59 5.62 -19.53
C ALA A 79 -2.84 4.74 -20.54
N SER A 80 -2.71 5.21 -21.80
CA SER A 80 -1.90 4.55 -22.82
C SER A 80 -1.43 5.58 -23.83
N THR A 81 -0.27 5.36 -24.43
CA THR A 81 0.33 6.30 -25.39
C THR A 81 0.08 5.89 -26.84
N ASN A 82 -0.52 4.73 -27.12
CA ASN A 82 -0.82 4.18 -28.45
C ASN A 82 -0.14 4.93 -29.62
N GLY A 83 1.18 4.90 -29.67
CA GLY A 83 2.00 5.34 -30.80
C GLY A 83 2.01 6.85 -31.13
N ARG A 84 1.27 7.71 -30.45
CA ARG A 84 1.21 9.14 -30.76
C ARG A 84 2.01 9.97 -29.75
N ARG A 85 3.23 10.35 -30.14
CA ARG A 85 4.07 11.37 -29.52
C ARG A 85 4.28 11.18 -27.99
N PRO A 86 5.13 10.22 -27.59
CA PRO A 86 5.40 9.92 -26.17
C PRO A 86 6.00 11.11 -25.41
N ASP A 87 6.59 12.07 -26.09
CA ASP A 87 7.17 13.30 -25.57
C ASP A 87 6.15 14.28 -25.00
N ARG A 88 4.87 14.16 -25.36
CA ARG A 88 3.80 15.09 -24.96
C ARG A 88 2.95 14.61 -23.78
N PHE A 89 3.16 13.41 -23.30
CA PHE A 89 2.33 12.81 -22.26
C PHE A 89 3.18 12.07 -21.23
N LYS A 90 2.73 12.06 -19.99
CA LYS A 90 3.28 11.21 -18.94
C LYS A 90 2.48 9.91 -18.89
N LEU A 91 3.14 8.78 -19.14
CA LEU A 91 2.51 7.49 -18.89
C LEU A 91 2.30 7.30 -17.39
N VAL A 92 1.12 6.82 -17.00
CA VAL A 92 0.82 6.52 -15.61
C VAL A 92 1.64 5.30 -15.17
N THR A 93 2.41 5.48 -14.10
CA THR A 93 3.14 4.40 -13.41
C THR A 93 2.84 4.45 -11.92
N TRP A 94 3.07 3.34 -11.21
CA TRP A 94 2.93 3.31 -9.74
C TRP A 94 3.84 4.33 -9.06
N GLN A 95 5.05 4.51 -9.58
CA GLN A 95 6.02 5.47 -9.07
C GLN A 95 5.55 6.91 -9.27
N SER A 96 4.91 7.21 -10.41
CA SER A 96 4.38 8.55 -10.69
C SER A 96 3.18 8.88 -9.82
N LEU A 97 2.26 7.93 -9.61
CA LEU A 97 1.12 8.11 -8.69
C LEU A 97 1.57 8.18 -7.23
N GLY A 98 2.56 7.37 -6.83
CA GLY A 98 3.10 7.38 -5.47
C GLY A 98 3.83 8.68 -5.09
N LYS A 99 4.23 9.48 -6.07
CA LYS A 99 4.82 10.82 -5.88
C LYS A 99 3.76 11.94 -5.79
N LEU A 100 2.48 11.62 -6.00
CA LEU A 100 1.41 12.61 -5.92
C LEU A 100 1.35 13.20 -4.52
N SER A 101 1.37 14.53 -4.45
CA SER A 101 1.23 15.30 -3.21
C SER A 101 0.21 16.41 -3.43
N ILE A 102 -0.78 16.50 -2.54
CA ILE A 102 -1.75 17.59 -2.56
C ILE A 102 -1.07 18.93 -2.33
N SER A 103 -0.06 18.98 -1.46
CA SER A 103 0.71 20.21 -1.22
C SER A 103 1.43 20.67 -2.48
N ALA A 104 2.04 19.74 -3.25
CA ALA A 104 2.67 20.10 -4.52
C ALA A 104 1.66 20.60 -5.56
N LEU A 105 0.44 20.01 -5.60
CA LEU A 105 -0.63 20.50 -6.47
C LEU A 105 -1.14 21.87 -6.02
N CYS A 106 -1.23 22.14 -4.72
CA CYS A 106 -1.57 23.48 -4.20
C CYS A 106 -0.59 24.53 -4.70
N GLU A 107 0.70 24.31 -4.50
CA GLU A 107 1.73 25.26 -4.93
C GLU A 107 1.74 25.45 -6.46
N LYS A 108 1.57 24.35 -7.19
CA LYS A 108 1.43 24.37 -8.65
C LYS A 108 0.26 25.23 -9.11
N TYR A 109 -0.94 25.06 -8.52
CA TYR A 109 -2.14 25.80 -8.93
C TYR A 109 -2.09 27.26 -8.47
N LYS A 110 -1.55 27.55 -7.29
CA LYS A 110 -1.28 28.93 -6.87
C LYS A 110 -0.36 29.68 -7.83
N ALA A 111 0.71 29.03 -8.28
CA ALA A 111 1.67 29.64 -9.19
C ALA A 111 1.13 29.82 -10.60
N ARG A 112 0.30 28.89 -11.11
CA ARG A 112 -0.11 28.83 -12.51
C ARG A 112 -1.54 29.26 -12.79
N ALA A 113 -2.39 29.28 -11.77
CA ALA A 113 -3.78 29.73 -11.86
C ALA A 113 -4.13 30.60 -10.64
N PRO A 114 -3.41 31.71 -10.41
CA PRO A 114 -3.58 32.54 -9.22
C PRO A 114 -4.97 33.16 -9.10
N VAL A 115 -5.59 33.56 -10.19
CA VAL A 115 -6.94 34.16 -10.18
C VAL A 115 -7.98 33.08 -9.87
N SER A 116 -7.89 31.92 -10.53
CA SER A 116 -8.77 30.77 -10.26
C SER A 116 -8.61 30.29 -8.81
N TRP A 117 -7.37 30.26 -8.31
CA TRP A 117 -7.09 29.90 -6.91
C TRP A 117 -7.76 30.88 -5.95
N TYR A 118 -7.58 32.18 -6.15
CA TYR A 118 -8.18 33.20 -5.31
C TYR A 118 -9.71 33.15 -5.30
N ILE A 119 -10.34 32.97 -6.47
CA ILE A 119 -11.80 32.84 -6.57
C ILE A 119 -12.29 31.59 -5.79
N THR A 120 -11.66 30.44 -5.99
CA THR A 120 -12.04 29.21 -5.26
C THR A 120 -11.79 29.34 -3.75
N GLU A 121 -10.76 30.09 -3.33
CA GLU A 121 -10.52 30.41 -1.94
C GLU A 121 -11.62 31.29 -1.36
N SER A 122 -12.02 32.33 -2.08
CA SER A 122 -13.09 33.23 -1.65
C SER A 122 -14.44 32.54 -1.51
N MET A 123 -14.69 31.50 -2.33
CA MET A 123 -15.90 30.65 -2.24
C MET A 123 -15.83 29.67 -1.07
N ALA A 124 -14.67 29.14 -0.75
CA ALA A 124 -14.50 28.06 0.22
C ALA A 124 -14.20 28.54 1.65
N ALA A 125 -13.71 29.77 1.80
CA ALA A 125 -13.32 30.35 3.09
C ALA A 125 -14.38 31.28 3.67
N SER A 126 -14.50 31.29 5.00
CA SER A 126 -15.28 32.33 5.68
C SER A 126 -14.43 33.61 5.81
N ARG A 127 -15.04 34.79 5.58
CA ARG A 127 -14.38 36.08 5.75
C ARG A 127 -14.61 36.61 7.15
N LYS A 128 -13.53 36.96 7.86
CA LYS A 128 -13.60 37.65 9.14
C LYS A 128 -12.54 38.75 9.19
N GLY A 129 -12.98 39.98 9.47
CA GLY A 129 -12.07 41.13 9.54
C GLY A 129 -11.31 41.42 8.23
N GLY A 130 -11.93 41.17 7.07
CA GLY A 130 -11.29 41.36 5.75
C GLY A 130 -10.37 40.25 5.28
N VAL A 131 -10.08 39.27 6.12
CA VAL A 131 -9.19 38.14 5.80
C VAL A 131 -9.99 36.86 5.62
N PHE A 132 -9.64 36.06 4.61
CA PHE A 132 -10.22 34.74 4.42
C PHE A 132 -9.72 33.78 5.49
N ILE A 133 -10.64 33.20 6.27
CA ILE A 133 -10.33 32.23 7.32
C ILE A 133 -10.66 30.83 6.85
N VAL A 134 -9.63 30.05 6.74
CA VAL A 134 -9.68 28.63 6.41
C VAL A 134 -9.95 27.82 7.67
N LYS A 135 -11.16 27.26 7.83
CA LYS A 135 -11.47 26.37 8.95
C LYS A 135 -10.79 25.02 8.73
N LYS A 136 -9.88 24.66 9.65
CA LYS A 136 -9.30 23.31 9.69
C LYS A 136 -10.39 22.30 10.06
N ARG A 137 -10.65 21.33 9.21
CA ARG A 137 -11.53 20.18 9.54
C ARG A 137 -10.71 19.16 10.33
N ARG A 138 -11.28 18.61 11.40
CA ARG A 138 -10.66 17.49 12.10
C ARG A 138 -10.65 16.27 11.16
N PRO A 139 -9.53 15.56 11.00
CA PRO A 139 -9.50 14.33 10.22
C PRO A 139 -10.39 13.29 10.89
N HIS A 140 -11.15 12.53 10.09
CA HIS A 140 -11.93 11.41 10.59
C HIS A 140 -10.97 10.31 11.11
N PRO A 141 -11.24 9.66 12.28
CA PRO A 141 -10.34 8.64 12.85
C PRO A 141 -9.95 7.51 11.87
N ILE A 142 -10.88 7.11 10.98
CA ILE A 142 -10.64 6.10 9.95
C ILE A 142 -9.65 6.60 8.89
N VAL A 143 -9.61 7.89 8.61
CA VAL A 143 -8.70 8.47 7.62
C VAL A 143 -7.25 8.47 8.13
N SER A 144 -7.03 8.48 9.44
CA SER A 144 -5.67 8.45 10.01
C SER A 144 -4.92 7.15 9.68
N PHE A 145 -5.61 6.02 9.49
CA PHE A 145 -5.01 4.76 9.08
C PHE A 145 -4.51 4.78 7.63
N TYR A 146 -5.19 5.50 6.73
CA TYR A 146 -4.79 5.69 5.33
C TYR A 146 -3.75 6.81 5.16
N TYR A 147 -3.54 7.66 6.16
CA TYR A 147 -2.56 8.76 6.12
C TYR A 147 -1.11 8.30 5.95
N GLN A 148 -0.75 7.13 6.44
CA GLN A 148 0.59 6.58 6.26
C GLN A 148 0.90 6.22 4.79
N PHE A 149 -0.12 5.96 3.98
CA PHE A 149 0.06 5.59 2.57
C PHE A 149 0.11 6.81 1.62
N TRP A 150 -0.57 7.92 1.94
CA TRP A 150 -0.77 9.03 1.02
C TRP A 150 -0.20 10.35 1.51
N ARG A 151 0.72 10.45 2.43
CA ARG A 151 1.31 11.72 2.95
C ARG A 151 0.36 12.94 2.84
N PHE A 152 -0.88 12.78 3.28
CA PHE A 152 -1.83 13.89 3.35
C PHE A 152 -1.57 14.65 4.66
N ASP A 153 -0.71 15.64 4.60
CA ASP A 153 -0.61 16.61 5.67
C ASP A 153 -1.95 17.32 5.82
N VAL A 154 -2.49 17.28 7.01
CA VAL A 154 -3.70 17.98 7.52
C VAL A 154 -4.66 18.51 6.45
N LEU A 155 -5.90 17.98 6.42
CA LEU A 155 -7.03 18.43 5.59
C LEU A 155 -7.27 19.94 5.74
N THR A 156 -6.70 20.72 4.85
CA THR A 156 -6.93 22.16 4.73
C THR A 156 -7.91 22.42 3.59
N ILE A 157 -8.50 23.61 3.55
CA ILE A 157 -9.37 24.08 2.44
C ILE A 157 -8.66 23.97 1.07
N SER A 158 -7.34 23.99 1.05
CA SER A 158 -6.51 23.76 -0.13
C SER A 158 -6.90 22.50 -0.93
N GLN A 159 -7.44 21.47 -0.27
CA GLN A 159 -7.90 20.25 -0.95
C GLN A 159 -9.18 20.48 -1.76
N VAL A 160 -10.10 21.30 -1.25
CA VAL A 160 -11.32 21.67 -1.98
C VAL A 160 -10.96 22.50 -3.21
N GLN A 161 -10.01 23.43 -3.08
CA GLN A 161 -9.51 24.24 -4.18
C GLN A 161 -8.81 23.39 -5.24
N VAL A 162 -7.94 22.49 -4.81
CA VAL A 162 -7.27 21.53 -5.72
C VAL A 162 -8.30 20.67 -6.43
N GLY A 163 -9.31 20.16 -5.72
CA GLY A 163 -10.39 19.37 -6.29
C GLY A 163 -11.19 20.15 -7.34
N ALA A 164 -11.59 21.38 -7.02
CA ALA A 164 -12.34 22.25 -7.93
C ALA A 164 -11.56 22.58 -9.21
N ILE A 165 -10.31 23.02 -9.08
CA ILE A 165 -9.47 23.34 -10.22
C ILE A 165 -9.19 22.10 -11.07
N SER A 166 -8.92 20.95 -10.45
CA SER A 166 -8.75 19.68 -11.15
C SER A 166 -10.01 19.29 -11.94
N SER A 167 -11.20 19.48 -11.35
CA SER A 167 -12.47 19.25 -12.04
C SER A 167 -12.65 20.15 -13.26
N PHE A 168 -12.30 21.43 -13.17
CA PHE A 168 -12.38 22.35 -14.30
C PHE A 168 -11.40 21.96 -15.42
N ILE A 169 -10.18 21.57 -15.07
CA ILE A 169 -9.18 21.07 -16.03
C ILE A 169 -9.73 19.85 -16.79
N LEU A 170 -10.24 18.85 -16.07
CA LEU A 170 -10.76 17.62 -16.67
C LEU A 170 -12.03 17.87 -17.50
N SER A 171 -12.93 18.72 -17.02
CA SER A 171 -14.17 19.08 -17.71
C SER A 171 -13.90 19.83 -19.01
N ARG A 172 -12.88 20.67 -19.03
CA ARG A 172 -12.48 21.41 -20.23
C ARG A 172 -11.82 20.52 -21.27
N ASN A 173 -10.98 19.60 -20.84
CA ASN A 173 -10.28 18.67 -21.70
C ASN A 173 -10.25 17.29 -21.05
N HIS A 174 -11.11 16.40 -21.51
CA HIS A 174 -11.19 15.03 -20.99
C HIS A 174 -9.88 14.20 -21.20
N PHE A 175 -8.98 14.69 -22.05
CA PHE A 175 -7.63 14.14 -22.19
C PHE A 175 -6.63 14.70 -21.16
N ALA A 176 -6.95 15.79 -20.51
CA ALA A 176 -6.20 16.30 -19.37
C ALA A 176 -6.56 15.48 -18.12
N ASN A 177 -6.13 14.21 -18.10
CA ASN A 177 -6.37 13.28 -17.00
C ASN A 177 -5.61 13.72 -15.74
N GLY A 178 -5.89 14.93 -15.26
CA GLY A 178 -5.15 15.62 -14.20
C GLY A 178 -4.66 14.69 -13.10
N ASP A 179 -3.52 15.00 -12.51
CA ASP A 179 -2.85 14.14 -11.52
C ASP A 179 -3.81 13.62 -10.44
N LEU A 180 -4.68 14.51 -9.92
CA LEU A 180 -5.66 14.16 -8.88
C LEU A 180 -6.78 13.25 -9.41
N ALA A 181 -7.35 13.55 -10.57
CA ALA A 181 -8.49 12.80 -11.10
C ALA A 181 -8.12 11.35 -11.44
N MET A 182 -6.90 11.10 -11.91
CA MET A 182 -6.39 9.76 -12.15
C MET A 182 -6.19 9.01 -10.83
N ALA A 183 -5.55 9.64 -9.85
CA ALA A 183 -5.30 9.02 -8.55
C ALA A 183 -6.61 8.66 -7.82
N LEU A 184 -7.59 9.56 -7.82
CA LEU A 184 -8.90 9.30 -7.25
C LEU A 184 -9.65 8.21 -8.01
N GLY A 185 -9.52 8.15 -9.34
CA GLY A 185 -10.10 7.09 -10.16
C GLY A 185 -9.55 5.71 -9.79
N VAL A 186 -8.22 5.59 -9.65
CA VAL A 186 -7.56 4.36 -9.19
C VAL A 186 -7.99 4.00 -7.77
N TRP A 187 -8.11 4.99 -6.86
CA TRP A 187 -8.59 4.76 -5.51
C TRP A 187 -10.03 4.23 -5.48
N HIS A 188 -10.95 4.82 -6.25
CA HIS A 188 -12.33 4.32 -6.37
C HIS A 188 -12.40 2.90 -6.93
N PHE A 189 -11.49 2.54 -7.84
CA PHE A 189 -11.37 1.18 -8.35
C PHE A 189 -10.91 0.22 -7.25
N ALA A 190 -9.85 0.56 -6.52
CA ALA A 190 -9.32 -0.24 -5.42
C ALA A 190 -10.33 -0.39 -4.25
N ALA A 191 -11.10 0.68 -3.97
CA ALA A 191 -12.16 0.67 -2.97
C ALA A 191 -13.43 -0.09 -3.40
N LYS A 192 -13.43 -0.73 -4.58
CA LYS A 192 -14.59 -1.46 -5.15
C LYS A 192 -15.87 -0.60 -5.20
N SER A 193 -15.74 0.72 -5.41
CA SER A 193 -16.88 1.62 -5.51
C SER A 193 -17.82 1.17 -6.63
N HIS A 194 -19.13 1.26 -6.39
CA HIS A 194 -20.15 0.90 -7.39
C HIS A 194 -19.93 1.68 -8.70
N ILE A 195 -20.23 1.06 -9.83
CA ILE A 195 -19.98 1.67 -11.16
C ILE A 195 -20.72 2.99 -11.34
N ASP A 196 -21.93 3.11 -10.80
CA ASP A 196 -22.71 4.33 -10.92
C ASP A 196 -22.13 5.48 -10.10
N VAL A 197 -21.55 5.20 -8.93
CA VAL A 197 -20.79 6.18 -8.15
C VAL A 197 -19.64 6.70 -9.00
N LYS A 198 -18.85 5.81 -9.61
CA LYS A 198 -17.74 6.20 -10.49
C LYS A 198 -18.21 7.02 -11.69
N ARG A 199 -19.34 6.65 -12.31
CA ARG A 199 -19.93 7.41 -13.43
C ARG A 199 -20.35 8.82 -13.02
N VAL A 200 -20.98 8.98 -11.85
CA VAL A 200 -21.39 10.30 -11.33
C VAL A 200 -20.15 11.17 -11.08
N TYR A 201 -19.18 10.66 -10.33
CA TYR A 201 -17.95 11.42 -10.04
C TYR A 201 -17.12 11.76 -11.29
N SER A 202 -17.15 10.89 -12.31
CA SER A 202 -16.52 11.18 -13.60
C SER A 202 -17.21 12.30 -14.36
N ARG A 203 -18.55 12.38 -14.29
CA ARG A 203 -19.31 13.49 -14.89
C ARG A 203 -19.07 14.83 -14.20
N PHE A 204 -18.80 14.81 -12.90
CA PHE A 204 -18.41 16.02 -12.17
C PHE A 204 -16.92 16.40 -12.38
N GLY A 205 -16.17 15.64 -13.18
CA GLY A 205 -14.76 15.92 -13.42
C GLY A 205 -13.85 15.63 -12.22
N ASN A 206 -14.34 14.94 -11.20
CA ASN A 206 -13.56 14.60 -10.01
C ASN A 206 -12.64 13.40 -10.22
N ILE A 207 -13.06 12.46 -11.07
CA ILE A 207 -12.27 11.28 -11.45
C ILE A 207 -12.31 11.08 -12.97
N VAL A 208 -11.34 10.36 -13.49
CA VAL A 208 -11.35 9.90 -14.87
C VAL A 208 -12.38 8.77 -15.05
N SER A 209 -12.79 8.49 -16.29
CA SER A 209 -13.75 7.41 -16.56
C SER A 209 -13.21 6.04 -16.14
N ASP A 210 -14.10 5.11 -15.76
CA ASP A 210 -13.73 3.73 -15.35
C ASP A 210 -12.90 3.02 -16.44
N ASN A 211 -13.25 3.22 -17.71
CA ASN A 211 -12.47 2.68 -18.83
C ASN A 211 -11.02 3.27 -18.88
N THR A 212 -10.87 4.56 -18.59
CA THR A 212 -9.54 5.18 -18.50
C THR A 212 -8.74 4.63 -17.32
N VAL A 213 -9.40 4.39 -16.18
CA VAL A 213 -8.75 3.76 -15.02
C VAL A 213 -8.27 2.36 -15.36
N ARG A 214 -9.09 1.53 -16.00
CA ARG A 214 -8.70 0.16 -16.40
C ARG A 214 -7.49 0.17 -17.31
N LYS A 215 -7.49 1.01 -18.34
CA LYS A 215 -6.33 1.17 -19.25
C LYS A 215 -5.09 1.68 -18.51
N ALA A 216 -5.26 2.53 -17.52
CA ALA A 216 -4.15 3.00 -16.69
C ALA A 216 -3.58 1.86 -15.82
N LEU A 217 -4.44 1.03 -15.24
CA LEU A 217 -4.03 -0.16 -14.47
C LEU A 217 -3.28 -1.16 -15.35
N ASP A 218 -3.76 -1.43 -16.57
CA ASP A 218 -3.05 -2.28 -17.53
C ASP A 218 -1.65 -1.73 -17.84
N SER A 219 -1.56 -0.44 -18.12
CA SER A 219 -0.27 0.24 -18.39
C SER A 219 0.67 0.19 -17.18
N MET A 220 0.14 0.41 -15.97
CA MET A 220 0.91 0.33 -14.73
C MET A 220 1.39 -1.09 -14.45
N THR A 221 0.58 -2.09 -14.74
CA THR A 221 0.94 -3.51 -14.61
C THR A 221 2.09 -3.86 -15.56
N VAL A 222 1.98 -3.51 -16.83
CA VAL A 222 3.06 -3.75 -17.83
C VAL A 222 4.35 -3.06 -17.41
N SER A 223 4.28 -1.79 -17.00
CA SER A 223 5.45 -1.05 -16.51
C SER A 223 6.11 -1.71 -15.29
N SER A 224 5.28 -2.17 -14.36
CA SER A 224 5.72 -2.84 -13.13
C SER A 224 6.40 -4.18 -13.43
N LEU A 225 5.82 -5.00 -14.31
CA LEU A 225 6.39 -6.27 -14.73
C LEU A 225 7.70 -6.07 -15.50
N ASN A 226 7.81 -5.05 -16.33
CA ASN A 226 9.06 -4.76 -17.03
C ASN A 226 10.20 -4.41 -16.05
N ILE A 227 9.92 -3.61 -15.02
CA ILE A 227 10.90 -3.31 -13.97
C ILE A 227 11.33 -4.59 -13.25
N LEU A 228 10.39 -5.49 -12.94
CA LEU A 228 10.70 -6.79 -12.34
C LEU A 228 11.57 -7.64 -13.27
N ARG A 229 11.18 -7.78 -14.54
CA ARG A 229 11.93 -8.55 -15.55
C ARG A 229 13.35 -8.05 -15.72
N ASP A 230 13.55 -6.73 -15.76
CA ASP A 230 14.89 -6.14 -15.86
C ASP A 230 15.73 -6.43 -14.60
N SER A 231 15.12 -6.37 -13.42
CA SER A 231 15.77 -6.72 -12.15
C SER A 231 16.14 -8.21 -12.09
N VAL A 232 15.23 -9.10 -12.50
CA VAL A 232 15.46 -10.55 -12.55
C VAL A 232 16.57 -10.87 -13.55
N ARG A 233 16.53 -10.30 -14.75
CA ARG A 233 17.57 -10.48 -15.78
C ARG A 233 18.93 -10.06 -15.26
N ALA A 234 19.04 -8.86 -14.70
CA ALA A 234 20.30 -8.37 -14.15
C ALA A 234 20.85 -9.25 -13.02
N ALA A 235 20.00 -9.87 -12.21
CA ALA A 235 20.41 -10.83 -11.17
C ALA A 235 20.88 -12.15 -11.78
N THR A 236 20.14 -12.73 -12.74
CA THR A 236 20.49 -13.99 -13.42
C THR A 236 21.79 -13.88 -14.21
N GLU A 237 22.06 -12.75 -14.86
CA GLU A 237 23.33 -12.49 -15.56
C GLU A 237 24.53 -12.47 -14.58
N ARG A 238 24.31 -12.10 -13.32
CA ARG A 238 25.32 -12.21 -12.24
C ARG A 238 25.39 -13.60 -11.60
N GLY A 239 24.60 -14.56 -12.06
CA GLY A 239 24.52 -15.89 -11.46
C GLY A 239 23.84 -15.88 -10.07
N GLN A 240 22.89 -14.99 -9.84
CA GLN A 240 22.22 -14.82 -8.55
C GLN A 240 20.71 -14.94 -8.67
N THR A 241 20.07 -15.54 -7.66
CA THR A 241 18.63 -15.50 -7.47
C THR A 241 18.29 -14.46 -6.40
N GLU A 242 17.67 -13.36 -6.80
CA GLU A 242 17.31 -12.26 -5.90
C GLU A 242 15.80 -12.18 -5.62
N TRP A 243 15.01 -13.11 -6.12
CA TRP A 243 13.57 -13.10 -5.96
C TRP A 243 13.05 -14.48 -5.57
N CYS A 244 12.11 -14.51 -4.63
CA CYS A 244 11.30 -15.69 -4.37
C CYS A 244 9.84 -15.43 -4.76
N LEU A 245 9.15 -16.49 -5.14
CA LEU A 245 7.75 -16.48 -5.51
C LEU A 245 6.90 -17.02 -4.36
N ILE A 246 5.85 -16.29 -3.98
CA ILE A 246 4.83 -16.79 -3.06
C ILE A 246 3.55 -16.99 -3.85
N LEU A 247 2.99 -18.18 -3.77
CA LEU A 247 1.74 -18.59 -4.42
C LEU A 247 0.62 -18.70 -3.38
N ASP A 248 -0.59 -18.34 -3.80
CA ASP A 248 -1.81 -18.59 -3.04
C ASP A 248 -3.00 -18.72 -3.97
N ASN A 249 -4.00 -19.51 -3.60
CA ASN A 249 -5.23 -19.59 -4.36
C ASN A 249 -6.07 -18.33 -4.18
N VAL A 250 -6.74 -17.91 -5.24
CA VAL A 250 -7.68 -16.79 -5.20
C VAL A 250 -9.05 -17.27 -5.63
N GLN A 251 -10.04 -16.96 -4.82
CA GLN A 251 -11.43 -17.25 -5.11
C GLN A 251 -12.24 -15.96 -5.06
N GLU A 252 -12.97 -15.66 -6.12
CA GLU A 252 -13.88 -14.52 -6.20
C GLU A 252 -15.29 -15.01 -6.51
N TYR A 253 -16.19 -14.87 -5.53
CA TYR A 253 -17.60 -15.12 -5.75
C TYR A 253 -18.25 -13.91 -6.40
N CYS A 254 -18.76 -14.08 -7.62
CA CYS A 254 -19.46 -13.08 -8.39
C CYS A 254 -20.98 -13.34 -8.28
N PRO A 255 -21.69 -12.74 -7.31
CA PRO A 255 -23.12 -12.94 -7.17
C PRO A 255 -23.87 -12.24 -8.29
N VAL A 256 -24.94 -12.86 -8.77
CA VAL A 256 -25.91 -12.24 -9.66
C VAL A 256 -27.12 -11.83 -8.84
N TYR A 257 -27.39 -10.51 -8.79
CA TYR A 257 -28.50 -9.95 -8.02
C TYR A 257 -29.82 -9.97 -8.79
N GLU A 258 -29.76 -9.99 -10.12
CA GLU A 258 -30.95 -10.07 -10.98
C GLU A 258 -30.85 -11.36 -11.79
N GLY A 259 -31.74 -12.32 -11.47
CA GLY A 259 -31.85 -13.58 -12.20
C GLY A 259 -32.26 -13.37 -13.66
N GLY A 260 -31.77 -14.21 -14.55
CA GLY A 260 -32.11 -14.20 -15.97
C GLY A 260 -31.50 -15.40 -16.68
N ILE A 261 -31.92 -15.64 -17.94
CA ILE A 261 -31.35 -16.71 -18.75
C ILE A 261 -29.84 -16.47 -18.90
N ALA A 262 -29.04 -17.48 -18.60
CA ALA A 262 -27.56 -17.47 -18.62
C ALA A 262 -26.92 -16.48 -17.60
N ARG A 263 -27.62 -16.07 -16.58
CA ARG A 263 -27.09 -15.29 -15.47
C ARG A 263 -27.08 -16.11 -14.18
N GLU A 264 -25.95 -16.71 -13.89
CA GLU A 264 -25.73 -17.49 -12.66
C GLU A 264 -24.59 -16.89 -11.83
N SER A 265 -24.68 -17.07 -10.51
CA SER A 265 -23.58 -16.70 -9.63
C SER A 265 -22.40 -17.63 -9.91
N ILE A 266 -21.22 -17.07 -10.14
CA ILE A 266 -20.03 -17.80 -10.54
C ILE A 266 -18.97 -17.65 -9.47
N LEU A 267 -18.38 -18.77 -9.05
CA LEU A 267 -17.14 -18.80 -8.27
C LEU A 267 -15.97 -18.85 -9.25
N LYS A 268 -15.25 -17.74 -9.38
CA LYS A 268 -13.98 -17.70 -10.13
C LYS A 268 -12.87 -18.20 -9.22
N VAL A 269 -12.10 -19.15 -9.73
CA VAL A 269 -10.94 -19.72 -9.04
C VAL A 269 -9.71 -19.43 -9.90
N GLY A 270 -8.61 -19.09 -9.26
CA GLY A 270 -7.35 -18.84 -9.93
C GLY A 270 -6.18 -18.90 -8.93
N THR A 271 -4.99 -18.70 -9.45
CA THR A 271 -3.76 -18.63 -8.64
C THR A 271 -3.20 -17.21 -8.72
N ALA A 272 -2.92 -16.63 -7.56
CA ALA A 272 -2.20 -15.38 -7.42
C ALA A 272 -0.75 -15.65 -7.02
N ALA A 273 0.15 -14.77 -7.44
CA ALA A 273 1.52 -14.84 -7.00
C ALA A 273 2.09 -13.46 -6.66
N THR A 274 3.09 -13.47 -5.79
CA THR A 274 3.81 -12.29 -5.39
C THR A 274 5.30 -12.61 -5.40
N ALA A 275 6.08 -11.83 -6.14
CA ALA A 275 7.54 -11.88 -6.09
C ALA A 275 8.04 -11.00 -4.95
N ILE A 276 8.90 -11.56 -4.10
CA ILE A 276 9.53 -10.85 -2.99
C ILE A 276 11.03 -10.83 -3.21
N ARG A 277 11.62 -9.63 -3.14
CA ARG A 277 13.06 -9.50 -3.27
C ARG A 277 13.78 -10.05 -2.05
N LEU A 278 14.75 -10.90 -2.33
CA LEU A 278 15.64 -11.48 -1.34
C LEU A 278 16.86 -10.57 -1.19
N ASP A 279 16.92 -9.89 -0.08
CA ASP A 279 18.10 -9.13 0.29
C ASP A 279 18.96 -10.02 1.23
N ASP A 280 20.28 -9.89 1.22
CA ASP A 280 21.20 -10.63 2.08
C ASP A 280 21.37 -12.13 1.77
N CYS A 281 21.08 -12.58 0.56
CA CYS A 281 21.43 -13.93 0.14
C CYS A 281 22.96 -14.08 0.06
N LYS A 282 23.48 -15.16 0.65
CA LYS A 282 24.90 -15.51 0.51
C LYS A 282 25.19 -15.89 -0.94
N PRO A 283 26.35 -15.52 -1.50
CA PRO A 283 26.77 -15.99 -2.81
C PRO A 283 26.70 -17.53 -2.87
N GLY A 284 26.18 -18.08 -3.97
CA GLY A 284 26.01 -19.53 -4.16
C GLY A 284 24.86 -20.18 -3.39
N ALA A 285 24.05 -19.42 -2.63
CA ALA A 285 22.92 -19.98 -1.87
C ALA A 285 21.87 -20.67 -2.78
N PHE A 286 21.77 -20.22 -4.02
CA PHE A 286 20.82 -20.71 -5.03
C PHE A 286 21.52 -21.40 -6.21
N ASP A 287 22.66 -22.07 -5.93
CA ASP A 287 23.35 -22.91 -6.91
C ASP A 287 22.54 -24.21 -7.13
N LEU A 288 22.07 -24.38 -8.36
CA LEU A 288 21.26 -25.55 -8.74
C LEU A 288 22.08 -26.83 -8.72
N GLU A 289 23.32 -26.82 -9.19
CA GLU A 289 24.16 -28.02 -9.25
C GLU A 289 24.47 -28.54 -7.85
N ALA A 290 24.85 -27.63 -6.95
CA ALA A 290 25.05 -27.97 -5.54
C ALA A 290 23.78 -28.54 -4.88
N HIS A 291 22.61 -28.01 -5.24
CA HIS A 291 21.34 -28.54 -4.75
C HIS A 291 21.06 -29.95 -5.28
N LEU A 292 21.22 -30.16 -6.59
CA LEU A 292 20.99 -31.46 -7.22
C LEU A 292 21.95 -32.54 -6.68
N LEU A 293 23.20 -32.19 -6.41
CA LEU A 293 24.17 -33.08 -5.76
C LEU A 293 23.71 -33.52 -4.36
N ARG A 294 23.17 -32.61 -3.54
CA ARG A 294 22.61 -32.94 -2.22
C ARG A 294 21.39 -33.85 -2.33
N VAL A 295 20.52 -33.59 -3.31
CA VAL A 295 19.37 -34.45 -3.60
C VAL A 295 19.81 -35.86 -4.01
N ALA A 296 20.81 -35.97 -4.90
CA ALA A 296 21.37 -37.23 -5.35
C ALA A 296 22.01 -38.03 -4.19
N ARG A 297 22.70 -37.37 -3.26
CA ARG A 297 23.28 -37.97 -2.05
C ARG A 297 22.22 -38.33 -1.02
N MET A 298 20.97 -37.91 -1.21
CA MET A 298 19.88 -38.11 -0.25
C MET A 298 20.21 -37.53 1.14
N ASP A 299 20.88 -36.37 1.21
CA ASP A 299 21.31 -35.72 2.46
C ASP A 299 20.16 -35.52 3.44
N ARG A 300 18.93 -35.40 2.94
CA ARG A 300 17.72 -35.31 3.77
C ARG A 300 17.53 -36.53 4.71
N LYS A 301 18.05 -37.73 4.36
CA LYS A 301 17.96 -38.91 5.23
C LYS A 301 18.84 -38.80 6.47
N GLN A 302 19.81 -37.88 6.45
CA GLN A 302 20.69 -37.61 7.59
C GLN A 302 20.08 -36.62 8.59
N MET A 303 18.95 -35.98 8.23
CA MET A 303 18.25 -35.04 9.12
C MET A 303 17.47 -35.84 10.17
N THR A 304 17.94 -35.83 11.38
CA THR A 304 17.28 -36.40 12.55
C THR A 304 16.74 -35.28 13.45
N VAL A 305 15.93 -35.61 14.44
CA VAL A 305 15.44 -34.66 15.45
C VAL A 305 16.62 -34.03 16.20
N GLU A 306 17.67 -34.82 16.48
CA GLU A 306 18.88 -34.39 17.17
C GLU A 306 19.66 -33.34 16.34
N THR A 307 19.85 -33.61 15.03
CA THR A 307 20.54 -32.67 14.15
C THR A 307 19.75 -31.37 14.01
N LEU A 308 18.43 -31.45 13.86
CA LEU A 308 17.57 -30.26 13.80
C LEU A 308 17.58 -29.47 15.11
N SER A 309 17.58 -30.18 16.25
CA SER A 309 17.65 -29.53 17.57
C SER A 309 19.01 -28.86 17.81
N ALA A 310 20.10 -29.46 17.30
CA ALA A 310 21.44 -28.90 17.40
C ALA A 310 21.61 -27.58 16.57
N ASP A 311 20.86 -27.44 15.47
CA ASP A 311 20.86 -26.25 14.64
C ASP A 311 20.05 -25.07 15.24
N ILE A 312 19.28 -25.31 16.30
CA ILE A 312 18.53 -24.26 16.99
C ILE A 312 19.51 -23.45 17.88
N ASP A 313 19.52 -22.14 17.66
CA ASP A 313 20.22 -21.21 18.56
C ASP A 313 19.44 -21.06 19.88
N TRP A 314 19.67 -22.03 20.79
CA TRP A 314 18.97 -22.08 22.08
C TRP A 314 19.26 -20.85 22.96
N ASP A 315 20.43 -20.24 22.85
CA ASP A 315 20.77 -19.05 23.59
C ASP A 315 19.95 -17.85 23.10
N HIS A 316 19.81 -17.71 21.77
CA HIS A 316 18.91 -16.71 21.20
C HIS A 316 17.45 -16.92 21.64
N VAL A 317 16.95 -18.16 21.62
CA VAL A 317 15.59 -18.49 22.06
C VAL A 317 15.40 -18.12 23.52
N ARG A 318 16.33 -18.50 24.40
CA ARG A 318 16.29 -18.21 25.84
C ARG A 318 16.32 -16.71 26.11
N ASN A 319 17.25 -16.00 25.51
CA ASN A 319 17.39 -14.55 25.70
C ASN A 319 16.16 -13.78 25.20
N SER A 320 15.60 -14.21 24.06
CA SER A 320 14.36 -13.61 23.52
C SER A 320 13.18 -13.85 24.46
N GLN A 321 13.02 -15.07 24.97
CA GLN A 321 11.97 -15.39 25.93
C GLN A 321 12.10 -14.56 27.21
N MET A 322 13.30 -14.47 27.79
CA MET A 322 13.54 -13.66 28.98
C MET A 322 13.16 -12.20 28.76
N LEU A 323 13.57 -11.63 27.63
CA LEU A 323 13.23 -10.24 27.32
C LEU A 323 11.71 -10.03 27.12
N HIS A 324 11.02 -11.00 26.52
CA HIS A 324 9.56 -10.96 26.42
C HIS A 324 8.88 -10.99 27.80
N TRP A 325 9.38 -11.78 28.73
CA TRP A 325 8.85 -11.82 30.10
C TRP A 325 9.07 -10.48 30.83
N VAL A 326 10.25 -9.89 30.69
CA VAL A 326 10.54 -8.54 31.24
C VAL A 326 9.64 -7.48 30.60
N ARG A 327 9.43 -7.55 29.28
CA ARG A 327 8.53 -6.63 28.57
C ARG A 327 7.12 -6.69 29.16
N VAL A 328 6.55 -7.88 29.34
CA VAL A 328 5.23 -8.03 29.95
C VAL A 328 5.17 -7.37 31.32
N LEU A 329 6.17 -7.58 32.15
CA LEU A 329 6.25 -6.94 33.47
C LEU A 329 6.25 -5.40 33.36
N VAL A 330 7.08 -4.85 32.49
CA VAL A 330 7.21 -3.39 32.28
C VAL A 330 5.95 -2.78 31.67
N ASP A 331 5.29 -3.48 30.75
CA ASP A 331 4.08 -2.99 30.10
C ASP A 331 2.87 -2.91 31.05
N TYR A 332 2.81 -3.78 32.07
CA TYR A 332 1.64 -3.88 32.95
C TYR A 332 1.87 -3.35 34.37
N VAL A 333 3.11 -3.10 34.79
CA VAL A 333 3.42 -2.53 36.12
C VAL A 333 3.79 -1.07 35.96
N PRO A 334 2.92 -0.12 36.36
CA PRO A 334 3.16 1.32 36.17
C PRO A 334 4.48 1.83 36.72
N ASP A 335 4.89 1.33 37.90
CA ASP A 335 6.13 1.73 38.57
C ASP A 335 7.40 1.34 37.80
N LEU A 336 7.29 0.42 36.83
CA LEU A 336 8.41 -0.04 35.97
C LEU A 336 8.41 0.59 34.60
N ASN A 337 7.46 1.45 34.26
CA ASN A 337 7.33 2.06 32.94
C ASN A 337 8.59 2.85 32.51
N PHE A 338 9.38 3.33 33.43
CA PHE A 338 10.67 3.99 33.14
C PHE A 338 11.66 3.08 32.42
N LEU A 339 11.53 1.74 32.53
CA LEU A 339 12.36 0.76 31.83
C LEU A 339 11.88 0.47 30.39
N SER A 340 10.72 0.97 29.97
CA SER A 340 10.11 0.68 28.65
C SER A 340 11.04 1.03 27.48
N SER A 341 11.75 2.17 27.60
CA SER A 341 12.72 2.60 26.59
C SER A 341 13.91 1.63 26.49
N GLU A 342 14.45 1.20 27.63
CA GLU A 342 15.56 0.25 27.70
C GLU A 342 15.18 -1.12 27.14
N VAL A 343 14.03 -1.65 27.52
CA VAL A 343 13.50 -2.92 26.99
C VAL A 343 13.31 -2.84 25.48
N SER A 344 12.74 -1.73 24.98
CA SER A 344 12.58 -1.49 23.55
C SER A 344 13.92 -1.43 22.82
N MET A 345 14.93 -0.80 23.42
CA MET A 345 16.28 -0.73 22.87
C MET A 345 16.93 -2.12 22.82
N ARG A 346 16.77 -2.94 23.86
CA ARG A 346 17.31 -4.31 23.89
C ARG A 346 16.71 -5.21 22.81
N PHE A 347 15.43 -5.05 22.45
CA PHE A 347 14.83 -5.73 21.30
C PHE A 347 15.45 -5.27 19.97
N ARG A 348 16.05 -4.10 19.91
CA ARG A 348 16.65 -3.52 18.68
C ARG A 348 18.15 -3.74 18.57
N SER A 349 18.81 -4.10 19.66
CA SER A 349 20.26 -4.25 19.76
C SER A 349 20.65 -5.64 20.19
N SER A 350 21.96 -5.97 20.10
CA SER A 350 22.57 -7.16 20.67
C SER A 350 22.10 -8.51 20.05
N PRO A 351 22.41 -9.66 20.63
CA PRO A 351 22.09 -10.99 20.11
C PRO A 351 20.61 -11.22 19.76
N ILE A 352 19.70 -10.51 20.44
CA ILE A 352 18.26 -10.64 20.23
C ILE A 352 17.84 -10.04 18.89
N ALA A 353 18.51 -9.00 18.41
CA ALA A 353 18.25 -8.38 17.12
C ALA A 353 18.83 -9.14 15.90
N LYS A 354 19.56 -10.24 16.13
CA LYS A 354 20.26 -11.03 15.11
C LYS A 354 19.38 -11.39 13.90
N HIS A 355 18.12 -11.74 14.14
CA HIS A 355 17.15 -12.13 13.12
C HIS A 355 16.13 -11.04 12.80
N ARG A 356 16.33 -9.84 13.30
CA ARG A 356 15.44 -8.72 13.04
C ARG A 356 15.75 -8.08 11.69
N MET A 357 14.70 -7.62 11.02
CA MET A 357 14.88 -6.77 9.83
C MET A 357 15.64 -5.49 10.20
N ARG A 358 16.59 -5.11 9.39
CA ARG A 358 17.39 -3.88 9.58
C ARG A 358 16.48 -2.66 9.55
N GLU A 359 16.76 -1.70 10.42
CA GLU A 359 15.97 -0.47 10.52
C GLU A 359 16.05 0.32 9.19
N GLY A 360 14.93 0.90 8.78
CA GLY A 360 14.82 1.63 7.52
C GLY A 360 14.72 0.77 6.27
N ARG A 361 14.88 -0.55 6.36
CA ARG A 361 14.78 -1.47 5.22
C ARG A 361 13.33 -1.89 4.99
N LYS A 362 12.86 -1.68 3.76
CA LYS A 362 11.54 -2.14 3.32
C LYS A 362 11.70 -3.35 2.41
N THR A 363 10.94 -4.40 2.68
CA THR A 363 10.83 -5.53 1.76
C THR A 363 10.22 -5.06 0.44
N ILE A 364 10.88 -5.33 -0.66
CA ILE A 364 10.36 -5.04 -1.99
C ILE A 364 9.45 -6.19 -2.37
N VAL A 365 8.18 -5.86 -2.58
CA VAL A 365 7.10 -6.80 -2.91
C VAL A 365 6.51 -6.40 -4.25
N GLN A 366 6.46 -7.34 -5.18
CA GLN A 366 5.95 -7.14 -6.53
C GLN A 366 4.82 -8.15 -6.79
N PRO A 367 3.55 -7.74 -6.72
CA PRO A 367 2.44 -8.59 -7.15
C PRO A 367 2.53 -8.92 -8.64
N LEU A 368 2.24 -10.16 -8.98
CA LEU A 368 2.12 -10.64 -10.36
C LEU A 368 0.65 -10.66 -10.81
N GLY A 369 0.43 -10.78 -12.10
CA GLY A 369 -0.91 -10.97 -12.64
C GLY A 369 -1.47 -12.32 -12.22
N THR A 370 -2.69 -12.34 -11.70
CA THR A 370 -3.42 -13.56 -11.36
C THR A 370 -3.80 -14.31 -12.63
N ASN A 371 -3.66 -15.64 -12.63
CA ASN A 371 -4.13 -16.50 -13.73
C ASN A 371 -5.35 -17.33 -13.29
N ALA A 372 -6.00 -17.98 -14.25
CA ALA A 372 -7.19 -18.81 -14.02
C ALA A 372 -6.87 -20.29 -13.72
N GLU A 373 -5.60 -20.59 -13.47
CA GLU A 373 -5.16 -21.95 -13.21
C GLU A 373 -5.44 -22.37 -11.79
N ARG A 374 -5.76 -23.65 -11.59
CA ARG A 374 -6.03 -24.25 -10.27
C ARG A 374 -4.76 -24.89 -9.72
N GLU A 375 -4.14 -24.26 -8.74
CA GLU A 375 -2.88 -24.72 -8.14
C GLU A 375 -3.00 -26.07 -7.40
N ILE A 376 -4.19 -26.47 -6.97
CA ILE A 376 -4.43 -27.76 -6.33
C ILE A 376 -4.30 -28.94 -7.30
N GLU A 377 -4.44 -28.70 -8.59
CA GLU A 377 -4.28 -29.67 -9.67
C GLU A 377 -2.83 -29.65 -10.16
N THR A 378 -2.21 -30.83 -10.31
CA THR A 378 -0.80 -30.93 -10.75
C THR A 378 -0.55 -30.23 -12.10
N GLN A 379 -1.46 -30.39 -13.05
CA GLN A 379 -1.37 -29.74 -14.35
C GLN A 379 -1.62 -28.21 -14.26
N GLY A 380 -2.59 -27.80 -13.43
CA GLY A 380 -2.86 -26.39 -13.16
C GLY A 380 -1.67 -25.70 -12.51
N MET A 381 -1.04 -26.36 -11.51
CA MET A 381 0.19 -25.87 -10.89
C MET A 381 1.32 -25.68 -11.90
N ALA A 382 1.51 -26.65 -12.81
CA ALA A 382 2.55 -26.54 -13.84
C ALA A 382 2.32 -25.31 -14.75
N ARG A 383 1.07 -25.10 -15.22
CA ARG A 383 0.74 -23.94 -16.06
C ARG A 383 0.86 -22.62 -15.29
N ALA A 384 0.43 -22.60 -14.02
CA ALA A 384 0.56 -21.42 -13.17
C ALA A 384 2.04 -21.03 -12.97
N LEU A 385 2.91 -21.97 -12.67
CA LEU A 385 4.34 -21.71 -12.50
C LEU A 385 4.99 -21.19 -13.79
N LEU A 386 4.67 -21.78 -14.94
CA LEU A 386 5.19 -21.32 -16.24
C LEU A 386 4.72 -19.92 -16.60
N ASP A 387 3.46 -19.59 -16.33
CA ASP A 387 2.93 -18.24 -16.52
C ASP A 387 3.65 -17.21 -15.62
N PHE A 388 3.87 -17.55 -14.36
CA PHE A 388 4.62 -16.65 -13.46
C PHE A 388 6.09 -16.52 -13.85
N ASP A 389 6.71 -17.56 -14.38
CA ASP A 389 8.07 -17.49 -14.94
C ASP A 389 8.13 -16.52 -16.13
N GLU A 390 7.16 -16.57 -17.02
CA GLU A 390 7.05 -15.61 -18.12
C GLU A 390 6.85 -14.18 -17.62
N GLN A 391 5.98 -14.00 -16.62
CA GLN A 391 5.77 -12.69 -15.99
C GLN A 391 7.04 -12.15 -15.34
N MET A 392 7.86 -13.01 -14.72
CA MET A 392 9.14 -12.65 -14.10
C MET A 392 10.30 -12.56 -15.10
N GLY A 393 10.16 -13.08 -16.32
CA GLY A 393 11.23 -13.11 -17.31
C GLY A 393 12.30 -14.17 -17.04
N LEU A 394 11.92 -15.30 -16.42
CA LEU A 394 12.81 -16.43 -16.07
C LEU A 394 13.06 -17.43 -17.21
N GLY A 395 12.60 -17.17 -18.42
CA GLY A 395 12.74 -18.08 -19.58
C GLY A 395 14.10 -18.03 -20.29
N SER A 396 15.20 -17.71 -19.59
CA SER A 396 16.54 -17.64 -20.19
C SER A 396 17.41 -18.83 -19.76
N ASP A 397 18.35 -19.27 -20.64
CA ASP A 397 19.32 -20.32 -20.35
C ASP A 397 20.14 -20.05 -19.06
N ALA A 398 20.33 -18.78 -18.73
CA ALA A 398 21.00 -18.37 -17.48
C ALA A 398 20.16 -18.66 -16.24
N ALA A 399 18.84 -18.47 -16.34
CA ALA A 399 17.90 -18.78 -15.26
C ALA A 399 17.75 -20.28 -14.99
N ASP A 400 17.92 -21.12 -16.03
CA ASP A 400 17.84 -22.57 -15.90
C ASP A 400 18.96 -23.20 -15.07
N LYS A 401 20.05 -22.46 -14.87
CA LYS A 401 21.19 -22.87 -14.03
C LYS A 401 21.05 -22.46 -12.57
N LEU A 402 20.03 -21.68 -12.26
CA LEU A 402 19.80 -21.16 -10.92
C LEU A 402 18.60 -21.84 -10.26
N LEU A 403 18.70 -22.03 -8.96
CA LEU A 403 17.61 -22.51 -8.15
C LEU A 403 16.62 -21.36 -7.88
N SER A 404 15.35 -21.55 -8.19
CA SER A 404 14.27 -20.60 -7.88
C SER A 404 13.51 -21.05 -6.64
N TRP A 405 13.26 -20.12 -5.74
CA TRP A 405 12.55 -20.40 -4.50
C TRP A 405 11.05 -20.08 -4.63
N VAL A 406 10.23 -21.12 -4.44
CA VAL A 406 8.77 -21.01 -4.50
C VAL A 406 8.18 -21.36 -3.15
N ARG A 407 7.28 -20.54 -2.66
CA ARG A 407 6.61 -20.68 -1.36
C ARG A 407 5.11 -20.69 -1.57
N GLY A 408 4.41 -21.47 -0.76
CA GLY A 408 2.95 -21.56 -0.80
C GLY A 408 2.41 -22.16 0.49
N ASP A 409 1.11 -22.38 0.53
CA ASP A 409 0.49 -23.12 1.61
C ASP A 409 0.92 -24.61 1.60
N GLY A 410 0.41 -25.42 2.53
CA GLY A 410 0.75 -26.85 2.59
C GLY A 410 0.26 -27.64 1.38
N ALA A 411 -0.85 -27.23 0.76
CA ALA A 411 -1.40 -27.89 -0.42
C ALA A 411 -0.58 -27.55 -1.67
N SER A 412 -0.26 -26.28 -1.88
CA SER A 412 0.61 -25.80 -2.96
C SER A 412 1.99 -26.48 -2.88
N TYR A 413 2.59 -26.51 -1.67
CA TYR A 413 3.86 -27.21 -1.43
C TYR A 413 3.80 -28.68 -1.85
N ALA A 414 2.77 -29.43 -1.38
CA ALA A 414 2.61 -30.84 -1.71
C ALA A 414 2.37 -31.05 -3.21
N THR A 415 1.64 -30.15 -3.87
CA THR A 415 1.36 -30.24 -5.31
C THR A 415 2.61 -29.98 -6.14
N ILE A 416 3.47 -29.02 -5.76
CA ILE A 416 4.77 -28.79 -6.43
C ILE A 416 5.66 -30.03 -6.31
N LEU A 417 5.76 -30.65 -5.13
CA LEU A 417 6.57 -31.88 -4.96
C LEU A 417 6.00 -33.06 -5.79
N ARG A 418 4.68 -33.16 -5.89
CA ARG A 418 4.00 -34.16 -6.74
C ARG A 418 4.30 -33.90 -8.20
N LEU A 419 4.23 -32.63 -8.66
CA LEU A 419 4.57 -32.22 -10.02
C LEU A 419 6.00 -32.59 -10.35
N GLN A 420 6.98 -32.20 -9.52
CA GLN A 420 8.40 -32.52 -9.71
C GLN A 420 8.62 -34.04 -9.84
N LYS A 421 7.96 -34.85 -9.01
CA LYS A 421 8.02 -36.29 -9.09
C LYS A 421 7.44 -36.84 -10.39
N TYR A 422 6.32 -36.28 -10.85
CA TYR A 422 5.63 -36.69 -12.07
C TYR A 422 6.45 -36.41 -13.34
N VAL A 423 7.09 -35.25 -13.42
CA VAL A 423 7.89 -34.82 -14.57
C VAL A 423 9.38 -35.11 -14.43
N ALA A 424 9.80 -35.84 -13.38
CA ALA A 424 11.20 -36.19 -13.12
C ALA A 424 11.97 -36.82 -14.31
N PRO A 425 11.35 -37.62 -15.22
CA PRO A 425 12.03 -38.16 -16.39
C PRO A 425 12.44 -37.14 -17.44
N ILE A 426 11.88 -35.91 -17.40
CA ILE A 426 12.19 -34.87 -18.36
C ILE A 426 13.58 -34.30 -18.06
N PRO A 427 14.56 -34.30 -18.99
CA PRO A 427 15.93 -33.90 -18.74
C PRO A 427 16.08 -32.37 -18.54
N ASP A 428 15.21 -31.58 -19.13
CA ASP A 428 15.19 -30.13 -19.05
C ASP A 428 14.83 -29.67 -17.64
N ASN A 429 15.67 -28.81 -17.04
CA ASN A 429 15.49 -28.37 -15.66
C ASN A 429 14.24 -27.54 -15.43
N GLN A 430 13.87 -26.67 -16.41
CA GLN A 430 12.70 -25.83 -16.31
C GLN A 430 11.41 -26.65 -16.50
N LYS A 431 11.36 -27.52 -17.49
CA LYS A 431 10.19 -28.37 -17.77
C LYS A 431 9.99 -29.45 -16.70
N SER A 432 11.05 -29.89 -16.07
CA SER A 432 11.00 -30.84 -14.94
C SER A 432 10.85 -30.16 -13.59
N PHE A 433 10.88 -28.82 -13.54
CA PHE A 433 10.84 -28.01 -12.31
C PHE A 433 11.93 -28.41 -11.30
N ARG A 434 13.04 -29.05 -11.72
CA ARG A 434 14.16 -29.39 -10.83
C ARG A 434 14.87 -28.17 -10.30
N ASN A 435 14.81 -27.06 -11.03
CA ASN A 435 15.32 -25.76 -10.61
C ASN A 435 14.41 -25.04 -9.61
N ARG A 436 13.44 -25.73 -9.02
CA ARG A 436 12.54 -25.16 -8.00
C ARG A 436 12.76 -25.79 -6.65
N ILE A 437 12.97 -24.95 -5.64
CA ILE A 437 12.87 -25.38 -4.25
C ILE A 437 11.53 -24.90 -3.69
N ALA A 438 10.69 -25.86 -3.32
CA ALA A 438 9.41 -25.55 -2.70
C ALA A 438 9.56 -25.53 -1.18
N THR A 439 8.94 -24.55 -0.52
CA THR A 439 8.84 -24.52 0.94
C THR A 439 7.45 -24.03 1.38
N PRO A 440 6.97 -24.47 2.55
CA PRO A 440 5.78 -23.89 3.14
C PRO A 440 5.99 -22.40 3.44
N GLU A 441 4.95 -21.61 3.26
CA GLU A 441 4.95 -20.18 3.57
C GLU A 441 4.83 -19.98 5.09
N ILE A 442 5.59 -19.01 5.64
CA ILE A 442 5.72 -18.80 7.10
C ILE A 442 4.37 -18.45 7.75
N TRP A 443 3.53 -17.67 7.08
CA TRP A 443 2.23 -17.29 7.65
C TRP A 443 1.32 -18.52 7.83
N HIS A 444 1.25 -19.39 6.82
CA HIS A 444 0.48 -20.64 6.89
C HIS A 444 1.04 -21.61 7.95
N ALA A 445 2.38 -21.69 8.06
CA ALA A 445 3.03 -22.46 9.12
C ALA A 445 2.65 -21.94 10.53
N ARG A 446 2.59 -20.59 10.70
CA ARG A 446 2.13 -19.99 11.95
C ARG A 446 0.65 -20.27 12.21
N ALA A 447 -0.22 -20.18 11.20
CA ALA A 447 -1.63 -20.49 11.32
C ALA A 447 -1.84 -21.95 11.76
N THR A 448 -1.12 -22.89 11.12
CA THR A 448 -1.13 -24.31 11.51
C THR A 448 -0.65 -24.51 12.95
N LYS A 449 0.41 -23.80 13.37
CA LYS A 449 0.89 -23.87 14.76
C LYS A 449 -0.17 -23.35 15.76
N ILE A 450 -0.88 -22.27 15.45
CA ILE A 450 -1.96 -21.74 16.29
C ILE A 450 -3.11 -22.75 16.40
N ASN A 451 -3.49 -23.41 15.30
CA ASN A 451 -4.49 -24.47 15.30
C ASN A 451 -4.05 -25.65 16.17
N SER A 452 -2.77 -26.05 16.08
CA SER A 452 -2.20 -27.10 16.91
C SER A 452 -2.22 -26.71 18.40
N ILE A 453 -1.82 -25.50 18.76
CA ILE A 453 -1.91 -24.99 20.13
C ILE A 453 -3.37 -24.98 20.60
N ALA A 454 -4.29 -24.50 19.76
CA ALA A 454 -5.70 -24.49 20.08
C ALA A 454 -6.25 -25.88 20.38
N THR A 455 -5.96 -26.83 19.49
CA THR A 455 -6.43 -28.22 19.64
C THR A 455 -5.90 -28.88 20.92
N ASN A 456 -4.63 -28.64 21.26
CA ASN A 456 -3.98 -29.30 22.39
C ASN A 456 -4.27 -28.62 23.75
N HIS A 457 -4.53 -27.31 23.79
CA HIS A 457 -4.56 -26.55 25.04
C HIS A 457 -5.92 -25.92 25.39
N TYR A 458 -6.88 -25.82 24.47
CA TYR A 458 -8.19 -25.31 24.85
C TYR A 458 -8.95 -26.23 25.78
N GLY A 459 -8.91 -27.55 25.52
CA GLY A 459 -9.72 -28.49 26.25
C GLY A 459 -11.23 -28.34 26.02
N PRO A 460 -12.08 -29.00 26.80
CA PRO A 460 -13.54 -28.80 26.75
C PRO A 460 -13.97 -27.38 27.04
N ALA A 461 -15.08 -26.91 26.45
CA ALA A 461 -15.59 -25.57 26.67
C ALA A 461 -15.95 -25.25 28.13
N THR A 462 -16.31 -26.27 28.90
CA THR A 462 -16.67 -26.23 30.33
C THR A 462 -15.50 -26.57 31.26
N SER A 463 -14.27 -26.63 30.73
CA SER A 463 -13.09 -27.02 31.51
C SER A 463 -12.88 -26.09 32.69
N LYS A 464 -12.67 -26.69 33.86
CA LYS A 464 -12.27 -26.00 35.11
C LYS A 464 -10.77 -26.08 35.38
N GLU A 465 -10.05 -26.82 34.54
CA GLU A 465 -8.60 -26.96 34.63
C GLU A 465 -7.87 -25.63 34.53
N PRO A 466 -6.97 -25.30 35.48
CA PRO A 466 -6.25 -24.00 35.47
C PRO A 466 -5.40 -23.79 34.22
N SER A 467 -4.86 -24.87 33.65
CA SER A 467 -4.03 -24.84 32.43
C SER A 467 -4.83 -24.77 31.14
N SER A 468 -6.17 -24.94 31.20
CA SER A 468 -7.03 -24.92 30.03
C SER A 468 -7.20 -23.48 29.48
N LEU A 469 -6.95 -23.31 28.19
CA LEU A 469 -7.23 -22.05 27.51
C LEU A 469 -8.73 -21.71 27.51
N SER A 470 -9.64 -22.71 27.50
CA SER A 470 -11.09 -22.46 27.61
C SER A 470 -11.44 -21.77 28.92
N ARG A 471 -10.89 -22.23 30.05
CA ARG A 471 -11.13 -21.57 31.35
C ARG A 471 -10.61 -20.15 31.36
N SER A 472 -9.37 -19.93 30.93
CA SER A 472 -8.74 -18.62 30.90
C SER A 472 -9.45 -17.66 29.94
N SER A 473 -9.85 -18.16 28.76
CA SER A 473 -10.64 -17.38 27.79
C SER A 473 -12.00 -16.96 28.36
N ASN A 474 -12.72 -17.89 29.00
CA ASN A 474 -14.01 -17.59 29.61
C ASN A 474 -13.88 -16.58 30.76
N ALA A 475 -12.85 -16.71 31.61
CA ALA A 475 -12.58 -15.76 32.67
C ALA A 475 -12.24 -14.36 32.15
N ALA A 476 -11.55 -14.27 31.02
CA ALA A 476 -11.20 -13.01 30.34
C ALA A 476 -12.30 -12.48 29.41
N GLY A 477 -13.44 -13.17 29.27
CA GLY A 477 -14.54 -12.76 28.41
C GLY A 477 -14.27 -13.00 26.90
N PHE A 478 -13.29 -13.82 26.55
CA PHE A 478 -13.01 -14.18 25.16
C PHE A 478 -13.86 -15.35 24.71
N LYS A 479 -14.34 -15.26 23.48
CA LYS A 479 -15.07 -16.37 22.86
C LYS A 479 -14.10 -17.47 22.43
N ARG A 480 -14.37 -18.71 22.84
CA ARG A 480 -13.64 -19.89 22.36
C ARG A 480 -13.84 -20.04 20.84
N PRO A 481 -12.80 -20.36 20.05
CA PRO A 481 -12.99 -20.70 18.63
C PRO A 481 -13.97 -21.85 18.45
N ALA A 482 -14.89 -21.72 17.47
CA ALA A 482 -15.88 -22.76 17.19
C ALA A 482 -15.23 -24.05 16.67
N ASN A 483 -14.21 -23.89 15.83
CA ASN A 483 -13.41 -25.00 15.31
C ASN A 483 -11.94 -24.80 15.72
N LEU A 484 -11.42 -25.71 16.53
CA LEU A 484 -10.04 -25.65 17.04
C LEU A 484 -9.00 -26.07 16.00
N SER A 485 -9.40 -26.87 15.01
CA SER A 485 -8.50 -27.29 13.92
C SER A 485 -8.41 -26.28 12.79
N SER A 486 -9.30 -25.27 12.80
CA SER A 486 -9.32 -24.17 11.82
C SER A 486 -9.81 -22.90 12.50
N CYS A 487 -8.96 -22.34 13.34
CA CYS A 487 -9.25 -21.12 14.09
C CYS A 487 -9.14 -19.88 13.22
N ASP A 488 -9.97 -18.85 13.51
CA ASP A 488 -9.72 -17.52 13.01
C ASP A 488 -8.39 -17.00 13.62
N PHE A 489 -7.40 -16.80 12.76
CA PHE A 489 -6.01 -16.58 13.16
C PHE A 489 -5.85 -15.36 14.08
N TYR A 490 -6.28 -14.18 13.65
CA TYR A 490 -6.00 -12.95 14.39
C TYR A 490 -6.68 -12.85 15.75
N PRO A 491 -8.00 -13.12 15.89
CA PRO A 491 -8.65 -13.13 17.19
C PRO A 491 -8.08 -14.18 18.12
N THR A 492 -7.75 -15.38 17.60
CA THR A 492 -7.19 -16.48 18.39
C THR A 492 -5.78 -16.14 18.90
N VAL A 493 -4.90 -15.61 18.05
CA VAL A 493 -3.56 -15.18 18.47
C VAL A 493 -3.66 -14.08 19.53
N ARG A 494 -4.55 -13.10 19.33
CA ARG A 494 -4.72 -12.01 20.30
C ARG A 494 -5.17 -12.51 21.67
N SER A 495 -6.18 -13.40 21.71
CA SER A 495 -6.67 -13.96 22.97
C SER A 495 -5.61 -14.83 23.66
N MET A 496 -4.91 -15.68 22.91
CA MET A 496 -3.82 -16.51 23.45
C MET A 496 -2.67 -15.63 23.99
N THR A 497 -2.31 -14.56 23.28
CA THR A 497 -1.24 -13.64 23.75
C THR A 497 -1.62 -12.97 25.05
N LEU A 498 -2.84 -12.45 25.17
CA LEU A 498 -3.31 -11.80 26.40
C LEU A 498 -3.38 -12.78 27.58
N ILE A 499 -3.83 -14.02 27.34
CA ILE A 499 -3.83 -15.05 28.38
C ILE A 499 -2.40 -15.39 28.80
N TRP A 500 -1.48 -15.53 27.85
CA TRP A 500 -0.07 -15.77 28.13
C TRP A 500 0.55 -14.63 28.93
N GLU A 501 0.29 -13.37 28.56
CA GLU A 501 0.77 -12.19 29.29
C GLU A 501 0.25 -12.18 30.74
N ALA A 502 -1.04 -12.49 30.95
CA ALA A 502 -1.60 -12.63 32.28
C ALA A 502 -0.93 -13.75 33.11
N GLN A 503 -0.64 -14.90 32.49
CA GLN A 503 0.07 -16.00 33.14
C GLN A 503 1.52 -15.61 33.51
N VAL A 504 2.21 -14.90 32.64
CA VAL A 504 3.56 -14.37 32.91
C VAL A 504 3.53 -13.41 34.10
N LEU A 505 2.54 -12.51 34.16
CA LEU A 505 2.37 -11.61 35.32
C LEU A 505 2.10 -12.38 36.62
N ASP A 506 1.31 -13.46 36.56
CA ASP A 506 1.07 -14.29 37.74
C ASP A 506 2.34 -15.03 38.18
N CYS A 507 3.15 -15.51 37.24
CA CYS A 507 4.48 -16.04 37.56
C CYS A 507 5.36 -15.01 38.25
N TRP A 508 5.41 -13.77 37.77
CA TRP A 508 6.16 -12.69 38.42
C TRP A 508 5.62 -12.39 39.81
N ARG A 509 4.30 -12.38 40.03
CA ARG A 509 3.67 -12.22 41.34
C ARG A 509 4.11 -13.30 42.32
N LEU A 510 4.14 -14.57 41.89
CA LEU A 510 4.57 -15.72 42.68
C LEU A 510 6.06 -15.62 43.06
N VAL A 511 6.90 -15.25 42.09
CA VAL A 511 8.35 -15.06 42.33
C VAL A 511 8.60 -13.96 43.32
N ARG A 512 7.88 -12.80 43.22
CA ARG A 512 7.99 -11.69 44.16
C ARG A 512 7.60 -12.09 45.60
N ALA A 513 6.67 -13.01 45.74
CA ALA A 513 6.25 -13.52 47.08
C ALA A 513 7.30 -14.44 47.71
N HIS A 514 8.34 -14.85 46.98
CA HIS A 514 9.38 -15.72 47.51
C HIS A 514 10.52 -14.92 48.15
N PRO A 515 10.98 -15.27 49.37
CA PRO A 515 11.97 -14.49 50.15
C PRO A 515 13.32 -14.25 49.45
N PHE A 516 13.69 -15.09 48.49
CA PHE A 516 14.93 -14.98 47.72
C PHE A 516 14.91 -13.91 46.64
N PHE A 517 13.75 -13.39 46.24
CA PHE A 517 13.64 -12.51 45.06
C PHE A 517 14.19 -11.10 45.27
N VAL A 518 14.09 -10.58 46.51
CA VAL A 518 14.61 -9.25 46.85
C VAL A 518 16.13 -9.19 46.69
N LYS A 519 16.83 -10.30 46.88
CA LYS A 519 18.29 -10.37 46.74
C LYS A 519 18.78 -10.36 45.28
N TYR A 520 18.02 -10.95 44.35
CA TYR A 520 18.40 -11.04 42.93
C TYR A 520 18.14 -9.78 42.11
N LEU A 521 17.18 -8.92 42.51
CA LEU A 521 16.93 -7.67 41.81
C LEU A 521 18.03 -6.61 42.00
N PHE A 522 18.79 -6.71 43.11
CA PHE A 522 19.88 -5.79 43.38
C PHE A 522 21.24 -6.23 42.78
N ASP A 523 21.36 -7.50 42.34
CA ASP A 523 22.60 -8.02 41.76
C ASP A 523 22.68 -7.82 40.21
N PHE A 524 21.66 -7.23 39.58
CA PHE A 524 21.62 -6.90 38.14
C PHE A 524 21.77 -5.40 37.87
N GLY A 525 22.23 -4.62 38.82
CA GLY A 525 22.54 -3.19 38.68
C GLY A 525 23.94 -2.91 38.14
#